data_94242c911b28323ec3c9f2a46dc254a9
#
_entry.id   94242c911b28323ec3c9f2a46dc254a9
#
_cell.length_a   1.000
_cell.length_b   1.000
_cell.length_c   1.000
_cell.angle_alpha   90.00
_cell.angle_beta   90.00
_cell.angle_gamma   90.00
#
_symmetry.space_group_name_H-M   'P 1'
#
loop_
_entity.id
_entity.type
_entity.pdbx_description
1 polymer ?
#
loop_
_entity_poly.entity_id
_entity_poly.type
_entity_poly.pdbx_seq_one_letter_code
_entity_poly.pdbx_strand_id
1 'polypeptide(L)'
;SLHDALPILKMADKENEIHTTTGLEEAGRNMYNALNPEQKAAWDKHYDPIIARFKKDKLTGKALAEWKYQQYMHDYMRVIHSVDRNVGRVLKYLEENGLMGNTMIVYTSDQGFYMGEHGWFDKRFMYEESFRTPLMVRLPGGKKGDIDEMVQNIDYGPTILDLAGVKVPSDMHGVSFLPLLKGEKVSDWRKSLYYHFYEYPAEHAVRRHYGVRTDRYKLMHFYNDIDCWELYDLQEDRMEMHNIYGQPGTEKLTKELKDELLRLQVQYDDPIRNIYKD
;
A
#
# COMPACT_ATOMS: atom_id res chain seq x y z
N SER A 1 5.28 7.10 14.36
CA SER A 1 6.15 8.25 14.06
C SER A 1 7.24 7.85 13.08
N LEU A 2 7.74 8.79 12.28
CA LEU A 2 8.93 8.62 11.42
C LEU A 2 10.14 8.03 12.18
N HIS A 3 10.10 8.04 13.50
CA HIS A 3 11.11 7.45 14.39
C HIS A 3 11.29 5.94 14.22
N ASP A 4 10.23 5.21 13.88
CA ASP A 4 10.28 3.75 13.87
C ASP A 4 10.75 3.16 12.55
N ALA A 5 10.90 4.03 11.52
CA ALA A 5 11.05 3.62 10.14
C ALA A 5 12.47 3.32 9.69
N LEU A 6 13.49 3.87 10.37
CA LEU A 6 14.82 3.85 9.79
C LEU A 6 15.77 2.96 10.58
N PRO A 7 16.32 1.89 9.97
CA PRO A 7 17.40 1.12 10.56
C PRO A 7 18.57 2.00 11.02
N ILE A 8 18.88 3.05 10.24
CA ILE A 8 19.98 3.98 10.53
C ILE A 8 19.73 4.83 11.77
N LEU A 9 18.48 5.27 12.01
CA LEU A 9 18.15 6.06 13.19
C LEU A 9 18.16 5.21 14.45
N LYS A 10 17.75 3.94 14.35
CA LYS A 10 17.83 2.96 15.45
C LYS A 10 19.25 2.63 15.83
N MET A 11 20.19 2.63 14.88
CA MET A 11 21.62 2.46 15.18
C MET A 11 22.24 3.68 15.86
N ALA A 12 21.69 4.89 15.62
CA ALA A 12 22.17 6.12 16.24
C ALA A 12 21.57 6.39 17.63
N ASP A 13 20.41 5.82 17.94
CA ASP A 13 19.64 6.07 19.19
C ASP A 13 19.95 5.09 20.33
N LYS A 14 21.09 4.40 20.32
CA LYS A 14 21.47 3.49 21.41
C LYS A 14 21.53 4.13 22.81
N GLU A 15 21.46 5.45 22.91
CA GLU A 15 21.58 6.18 24.17
C GLU A 15 20.31 6.92 24.62
N ASN A 16 19.27 6.95 23.81
CA ASN A 16 17.99 7.54 24.20
C ASN A 16 16.90 6.44 24.20
N GLU A 17 16.36 6.16 25.37
CA GLU A 17 15.23 5.26 25.62
C GLU A 17 13.96 5.74 24.93
N ILE A 18 13.92 5.70 23.60
CA ILE A 18 12.69 5.81 22.87
C ILE A 18 12.23 4.36 22.65
N HIS A 19 11.08 4.03 23.21
CA HIS A 19 10.41 2.74 23.10
C HIS A 19 10.19 2.38 21.63
N THR A 20 11.23 1.83 21.01
CA THR A 20 11.08 1.12 19.74
C THR A 20 10.58 -0.28 20.07
N THR A 21 9.62 -0.76 19.30
CA THR A 21 9.21 -2.14 19.42
C THR A 21 10.44 -3.03 19.24
N THR A 22 10.77 -3.83 20.23
CA THR A 22 11.96 -4.68 20.31
C THR A 22 12.20 -5.53 19.05
N GLY A 23 11.13 -5.88 18.32
CA GLY A 23 11.19 -6.69 17.10
C GLY A 23 11.87 -6.00 15.89
N LEU A 24 11.67 -4.71 15.69
CA LEU A 24 12.26 -3.99 14.53
C LEU A 24 13.76 -3.72 14.73
N GLU A 25 14.20 -3.48 15.96
CA GLU A 25 15.63 -3.35 16.27
C GLU A 25 16.36 -4.67 16.09
N GLU A 26 15.75 -5.76 16.52
CA GLU A 26 16.28 -7.09 16.33
C GLU A 26 16.37 -7.46 14.85
N ALA A 27 15.33 -7.17 14.06
CA ALA A 27 15.33 -7.36 12.61
C ALA A 27 16.46 -6.55 11.94
N GLY A 28 16.65 -5.29 12.30
CA GLY A 28 17.73 -4.45 11.77
C GLY A 28 19.12 -4.99 12.14
N ARG A 29 19.32 -5.43 13.39
CA ARG A 29 20.57 -6.08 13.82
C ARG A 29 20.80 -7.38 13.07
N ASN A 30 19.77 -8.19 12.90
CA ASN A 30 19.86 -9.46 12.19
C ASN A 30 20.21 -9.26 10.72
N MET A 31 19.65 -8.24 10.05
CA MET A 31 20.01 -7.87 8.69
C MET A 31 21.49 -7.49 8.57
N TYR A 32 21.99 -6.60 9.42
CA TYR A 32 23.41 -6.22 9.41
C TYR A 32 24.32 -7.41 9.70
N ASN A 33 23.97 -8.24 10.70
CA ASN A 33 24.74 -9.42 11.08
C ASN A 33 24.79 -10.49 9.99
N ALA A 34 23.74 -10.58 9.15
CA ALA A 34 23.68 -11.49 8.02
C ALA A 34 24.54 -11.07 6.81
N LEU A 35 25.04 -9.82 6.80
CA LEU A 35 25.92 -9.34 5.75
C LEU A 35 27.29 -10.04 5.82
N ASN A 36 27.85 -10.36 4.65
CA ASN A 36 29.23 -10.83 4.57
C ASN A 36 30.23 -9.67 4.83
N PRO A 37 31.54 -9.95 5.02
CA PRO A 37 32.53 -8.92 5.34
C PRO A 37 32.60 -7.77 4.32
N GLU A 38 32.50 -8.07 3.04
CA GLU A 38 32.53 -7.07 1.97
C GLU A 38 31.30 -6.16 2.02
N GLN A 39 30.11 -6.75 2.22
CA GLN A 39 28.87 -6.01 2.39
C GLN A 39 28.88 -5.14 3.65
N LYS A 40 29.42 -5.64 4.78
CA LYS A 40 29.60 -4.85 6.03
C LYS A 40 30.52 -3.67 5.79
N ALA A 41 31.65 -3.88 5.15
CA ALA A 41 32.58 -2.79 4.85
C ALA A 41 31.95 -1.71 3.95
N ALA A 42 31.16 -2.11 2.97
CA ALA A 42 30.41 -1.17 2.11
C ALA A 42 29.33 -0.42 2.90
N TRP A 43 28.60 -1.11 3.77
CA TRP A 43 27.59 -0.53 4.66
C TRP A 43 28.20 0.49 5.60
N ASP A 44 29.25 0.12 6.34
CA ASP A 44 29.93 0.99 7.33
C ASP A 44 30.51 2.23 6.62
N LYS A 45 31.20 2.03 5.50
CA LYS A 45 31.71 3.14 4.69
C LYS A 45 30.65 4.16 4.30
N HIS A 46 29.42 3.71 4.05
CA HIS A 46 28.31 4.58 3.68
C HIS A 46 27.64 5.23 4.89
N TYR A 47 27.31 4.44 5.91
CA TYR A 47 26.47 4.90 7.02
C TYR A 47 27.25 5.55 8.17
N ASP A 48 28.49 5.14 8.46
CA ASP A 48 29.26 5.70 9.58
C ASP A 48 29.43 7.23 9.50
N PRO A 49 29.76 7.83 8.33
CA PRO A 49 29.83 9.29 8.21
C PRO A 49 28.51 10.00 8.49
N ILE A 50 27.38 9.40 8.05
CA ILE A 50 26.04 9.94 8.25
C ILE A 50 25.67 9.90 9.74
N ILE A 51 25.93 8.77 10.40
CA ILE A 51 25.70 8.57 11.85
C ILE A 51 26.57 9.55 12.66
N ALA A 52 27.84 9.68 12.32
CA ALA A 52 28.76 10.59 13.00
C ALA A 52 28.30 12.05 12.89
N ARG A 53 27.84 12.47 11.71
CA ARG A 53 27.26 13.79 11.50
C ARG A 53 25.97 14.01 12.31
N PHE A 54 25.05 13.04 12.28
CA PHE A 54 23.81 13.08 13.06
C PHE A 54 24.08 13.29 14.56
N LYS A 55 25.01 12.50 15.11
CA LYS A 55 25.42 12.61 16.54
C LYS A 55 26.04 13.98 16.85
N LYS A 56 26.81 14.54 15.92
CA LYS A 56 27.45 15.85 16.08
C LYS A 56 26.46 16.99 16.04
N ASP A 57 25.51 16.97 15.08
CA ASP A 57 24.62 18.09 14.79
C ASP A 57 23.51 18.28 15.86
N LYS A 58 23.20 17.24 16.66
CA LYS A 58 22.23 17.25 17.77
C LYS A 58 20.90 17.94 17.40
N LEU A 59 20.38 17.62 16.20
CA LEU A 59 19.18 18.23 15.65
C LEU A 59 17.96 17.95 16.54
N THR A 60 17.04 18.92 16.62
CA THR A 60 15.78 18.81 17.36
C THR A 60 14.61 19.40 16.56
N GLY A 61 13.36 19.08 16.95
CA GLY A 61 12.15 19.67 16.37
C GLY A 61 12.09 19.49 14.85
N LYS A 62 11.71 20.55 14.14
CA LYS A 62 11.53 20.54 12.68
C LYS A 62 12.80 20.12 11.92
N ALA A 63 13.98 20.63 12.32
CA ALA A 63 15.25 20.28 11.68
C ALA A 63 15.57 18.79 11.78
N LEU A 64 15.24 18.15 12.93
CA LEU A 64 15.36 16.71 13.10
C LEU A 64 14.39 15.95 12.20
N ALA A 65 13.12 16.38 12.13
CA ALA A 65 12.12 15.75 11.28
C ALA A 65 12.50 15.83 9.79
N GLU A 66 12.96 16.99 9.32
CA GLU A 66 13.43 17.17 7.95
C GLU A 66 14.64 16.30 7.64
N TRP A 67 15.61 16.25 8.54
CA TRP A 67 16.78 15.40 8.36
C TRP A 67 16.41 13.91 8.28
N LYS A 68 15.56 13.45 9.18
CA LYS A 68 15.04 12.07 9.19
C LYS A 68 14.33 11.73 7.87
N TYR A 69 13.43 12.60 7.43
CA TYR A 69 12.71 12.42 6.17
C TYR A 69 13.67 12.32 4.98
N GLN A 70 14.66 13.19 4.89
CA GLN A 70 15.65 13.17 3.80
C GLN A 70 16.46 11.86 3.79
N GLN A 71 16.93 11.38 4.94
CA GLN A 71 17.66 10.11 5.00
C GLN A 71 16.77 8.94 4.59
N TYR A 72 15.55 8.90 5.11
CA TYR A 72 14.57 7.89 4.75
C TYR A 72 14.31 7.86 3.24
N MET A 73 14.02 9.03 2.64
CA MET A 73 13.76 9.13 1.22
C MET A 73 14.97 8.74 0.36
N HIS A 74 16.19 9.09 0.77
CA HIS A 74 17.39 8.64 0.06
C HIS A 74 17.51 7.12 0.05
N ASP A 75 17.28 6.45 1.16
CA ASP A 75 17.38 4.99 1.23
C ASP A 75 16.24 4.32 0.46
N TYR A 76 15.03 4.83 0.59
CA TYR A 76 13.87 4.35 -0.15
C TYR A 76 14.07 4.46 -1.69
N MET A 77 14.54 5.62 -2.15
CA MET A 77 14.82 5.85 -3.58
C MET A 77 15.98 4.98 -4.11
N ARG A 78 16.96 4.61 -3.29
CA ARG A 78 18.01 3.65 -3.68
C ARG A 78 17.44 2.26 -3.94
N VAL A 79 16.48 1.83 -3.11
CA VAL A 79 15.78 0.56 -3.32
C VAL A 79 14.97 0.61 -4.61
N ILE A 80 14.20 1.69 -4.83
CA ILE A 80 13.44 1.88 -6.09
C ILE A 80 14.39 1.85 -7.30
N HIS A 81 15.52 2.54 -7.25
CA HIS A 81 16.51 2.54 -8.33
C HIS A 81 17.04 1.12 -8.62
N SER A 82 17.25 0.32 -7.57
CA SER A 82 17.67 -1.08 -7.72
C SER A 82 16.58 -1.93 -8.38
N VAL A 83 15.33 -1.74 -7.98
CA VAL A 83 14.16 -2.41 -8.59
C VAL A 83 14.05 -2.03 -10.08
N ASP A 84 14.07 -0.73 -10.40
CA ASP A 84 13.99 -0.21 -11.77
C ASP A 84 15.06 -0.83 -12.68
N ARG A 85 16.32 -0.82 -12.21
CA ARG A 85 17.42 -1.46 -12.95
C ARG A 85 17.19 -2.95 -13.20
N ASN A 86 16.64 -3.68 -12.23
CA ASN A 86 16.39 -5.12 -12.40
C ASN A 86 15.17 -5.38 -13.29
N VAL A 87 14.14 -4.56 -13.24
CA VAL A 87 13.04 -4.59 -14.20
C VAL A 87 13.57 -4.38 -15.62
N GLY A 88 14.43 -3.37 -15.81
CA GLY A 88 15.09 -3.14 -17.12
C GLY A 88 15.87 -4.36 -17.63
N ARG A 89 16.55 -5.11 -16.74
CA ARG A 89 17.25 -6.36 -17.11
C ARG A 89 16.29 -7.44 -17.58
N VAL A 90 15.13 -7.58 -16.91
CA VAL A 90 14.10 -8.55 -17.32
C VAL A 90 13.52 -8.18 -18.68
N LEU A 91 13.17 -6.90 -18.88
CA LEU A 91 12.65 -6.43 -20.16
C LEU A 91 13.64 -6.66 -21.30
N LYS A 92 14.90 -6.32 -21.08
CA LYS A 92 15.98 -6.57 -22.06
C LYS A 92 16.12 -8.06 -22.41
N TYR A 93 16.06 -8.94 -21.40
CA TYR A 93 16.10 -10.39 -21.64
C TYR A 93 14.95 -10.86 -22.53
N LEU A 94 13.73 -10.36 -22.29
CA LEU A 94 12.57 -10.70 -23.11
C LEU A 94 12.72 -10.24 -24.56
N GLU A 95 13.30 -9.05 -24.77
CA GLU A 95 13.59 -8.52 -26.12
C GLU A 95 14.62 -9.35 -26.83
N GLU A 96 15.78 -9.58 -26.21
CA GLU A 96 16.93 -10.31 -26.80
C GLU A 96 16.61 -11.78 -27.16
N ASN A 97 15.61 -12.36 -26.45
CA ASN A 97 15.20 -13.75 -26.71
C ASN A 97 13.89 -13.85 -27.54
N GLY A 98 13.38 -12.73 -28.07
CA GLY A 98 12.17 -12.73 -28.92
C GLY A 98 10.88 -13.08 -28.16
N LEU A 99 10.88 -13.00 -26.84
CA LEU A 99 9.75 -13.36 -25.98
C LEU A 99 8.74 -12.23 -25.79
N MET A 100 9.14 -10.99 -26.07
CA MET A 100 8.35 -9.79 -25.82
C MET A 100 6.98 -9.81 -26.52
N GLY A 101 6.89 -10.43 -27.71
CA GLY A 101 5.66 -10.54 -28.49
C GLY A 101 4.62 -11.51 -27.93
N ASN A 102 5.01 -12.39 -26.98
CA ASN A 102 4.14 -13.42 -26.41
C ASN A 102 4.15 -13.40 -24.87
N THR A 103 4.52 -12.29 -24.26
CA THR A 103 4.57 -12.16 -22.81
C THR A 103 3.74 -10.98 -22.35
N MET A 104 2.75 -11.22 -21.49
CA MET A 104 2.11 -10.17 -20.70
C MET A 104 3.06 -9.77 -19.56
N ILE A 105 3.25 -8.46 -19.38
CA ILE A 105 4.07 -7.92 -18.30
C ILE A 105 3.16 -7.10 -17.38
N VAL A 106 3.17 -7.43 -16.10
CA VAL A 106 2.44 -6.70 -15.06
C VAL A 106 3.45 -6.13 -14.07
N TYR A 107 3.47 -4.83 -13.91
CA TYR A 107 4.19 -4.15 -12.84
C TYR A 107 3.17 -3.60 -11.84
N THR A 108 3.25 -4.05 -10.62
CA THR A 108 2.31 -3.68 -9.55
C THR A 108 2.96 -3.83 -8.18
N SER A 109 2.21 -3.51 -7.13
CA SER A 109 2.54 -3.80 -5.74
C SER A 109 1.36 -4.51 -5.07
N ASP A 110 1.61 -5.26 -4.01
CA ASP A 110 0.60 -5.87 -3.15
C ASP A 110 -0.14 -4.83 -2.30
N GLN A 111 0.50 -3.69 -2.03
CA GLN A 111 0.01 -2.61 -1.18
C GLN A 111 0.69 -1.28 -1.50
N GLY A 112 0.11 -0.17 -1.03
CA GLY A 112 0.78 1.11 -0.97
C GLY A 112 1.70 1.24 0.26
N PHE A 113 2.17 2.46 0.54
CA PHE A 113 3.10 2.71 1.64
C PHE A 113 3.10 4.18 2.07
N TYR A 114 2.97 4.45 3.38
CA TYR A 114 3.13 5.80 3.94
C TYR A 114 4.61 6.17 4.01
N MET A 115 4.92 7.38 3.60
CA MET A 115 6.27 7.95 3.69
C MET A 115 6.31 9.21 4.56
N GLY A 116 5.39 9.31 5.50
CA GLY A 116 5.24 10.45 6.40
C GLY A 116 3.85 11.06 6.38
N GLU A 117 3.01 10.73 5.40
CA GLU A 117 1.61 11.14 5.34
C GLU A 117 0.90 10.68 6.60
N HIS A 118 -0.03 11.49 7.12
CA HIS A 118 -0.72 11.28 8.40
C HIS A 118 0.22 11.14 9.62
N GLY A 119 1.52 11.47 9.48
CA GLY A 119 2.54 11.24 10.50
C GLY A 119 2.98 9.78 10.63
N TRP A 120 2.63 8.94 9.68
CA TRP A 120 2.92 7.51 9.67
C TRP A 120 3.95 7.12 8.61
N PHE A 121 4.44 5.91 8.75
CA PHE A 121 5.13 5.15 7.72
C PHE A 121 4.63 3.69 7.77
N ASP A 122 5.01 2.88 6.77
CA ASP A 122 4.52 1.51 6.60
C ASP A 122 3.13 1.50 5.92
N LYS A 123 2.15 0.69 6.34
CA LYS A 123 0.91 0.42 5.62
C LYS A 123 -0.22 0.04 6.58
N ARG A 124 -1.32 -0.45 6.07
CA ARG A 124 -2.45 -1.16 6.70
C ARG A 124 -3.72 -0.36 6.84
N PHE A 125 -3.66 0.93 7.16
CA PHE A 125 -4.89 1.73 7.12
C PHE A 125 -5.40 1.87 5.69
N MET A 126 -6.72 2.01 5.53
CA MET A 126 -7.38 2.12 4.24
C MET A 126 -7.20 3.50 3.55
N TYR A 127 -6.33 4.38 4.02
CA TYR A 127 -6.04 5.64 3.31
C TYR A 127 -5.31 5.37 1.99
N GLU A 128 -5.46 6.29 1.02
CA GLU A 128 -5.00 6.09 -0.37
C GLU A 128 -3.51 5.71 -0.44
N GLU A 129 -2.65 6.25 0.41
CA GLU A 129 -1.21 5.95 0.42
C GLU A 129 -0.92 4.47 0.67
N SER A 130 -1.71 3.82 1.50
CA SER A 130 -1.60 2.38 1.79
C SER A 130 -2.48 1.51 0.90
N PHE A 131 -3.64 2.02 0.51
CA PHE A 131 -4.66 1.26 -0.21
C PHE A 131 -4.44 1.24 -1.72
N ARG A 132 -3.98 2.35 -2.30
CA ARG A 132 -3.76 2.49 -3.73
C ARG A 132 -2.39 1.98 -4.13
N THR A 133 -2.37 1.09 -5.13
CA THR A 133 -1.13 0.52 -5.68
C THR A 133 -0.94 0.95 -7.13
N PRO A 134 0.31 1.05 -7.63
CA PRO A 134 0.56 1.20 -9.05
C PRO A 134 0.12 -0.08 -9.78
N LEU A 135 -0.44 0.09 -10.98
CA LEU A 135 -0.71 -1.02 -11.90
C LEU A 135 -0.38 -0.57 -13.32
N MET A 136 0.62 -1.21 -13.91
CA MET A 136 0.96 -1.04 -15.32
C MET A 136 0.96 -2.41 -15.99
N VAL A 137 0.24 -2.53 -17.10
CA VAL A 137 0.12 -3.78 -17.83
C VAL A 137 0.53 -3.56 -19.29
N ARG A 138 1.48 -4.39 -19.75
CA ARG A 138 1.76 -4.53 -21.18
C ARG A 138 1.18 -5.86 -21.66
N LEU A 139 0.11 -5.77 -22.45
CA LEU A 139 -0.47 -6.92 -23.17
C LEU A 139 0.05 -6.93 -24.60
N PRO A 140 0.60 -8.04 -25.12
CA PRO A 140 0.93 -8.16 -26.55
C PRO A 140 -0.30 -7.89 -27.43
N GLY A 141 -0.19 -6.93 -28.36
CA GLY A 141 -1.32 -6.50 -29.19
C GLY A 141 -2.38 -5.67 -28.46
N GLY A 142 -2.21 -5.37 -27.16
CA GLY A 142 -3.09 -4.52 -26.39
C GLY A 142 -3.02 -3.04 -26.80
N LYS A 143 -4.06 -2.28 -26.46
CA LYS A 143 -4.09 -0.83 -26.68
C LYS A 143 -3.20 -0.11 -25.69
N LYS A 144 -2.66 1.03 -26.11
CA LYS A 144 -2.02 2.00 -25.22
C LYS A 144 -3.07 2.95 -24.69
N GLY A 145 -2.97 3.33 -23.42
CA GLY A 145 -3.85 4.30 -22.78
C GLY A 145 -3.98 4.04 -21.29
N ASP A 146 -4.76 4.87 -20.65
CA ASP A 146 -5.12 4.74 -19.25
C ASP A 146 -6.47 4.01 -19.14
N ILE A 147 -6.66 3.30 -18.04
CA ILE A 147 -7.90 2.61 -17.68
C ILE A 147 -8.33 3.21 -16.35
N ASP A 148 -9.48 3.86 -16.34
CA ASP A 148 -10.03 4.56 -15.16
C ASP A 148 -10.89 3.63 -14.29
N GLU A 149 -11.27 2.45 -14.83
CA GLU A 149 -12.04 1.47 -14.10
C GLU A 149 -11.28 0.91 -12.89
N MET A 150 -11.98 0.75 -11.77
CA MET A 150 -11.40 0.23 -10.53
C MET A 150 -10.98 -1.23 -10.66
N VAL A 151 -9.69 -1.50 -10.51
CA VAL A 151 -9.10 -2.84 -10.48
C VAL A 151 -8.55 -3.13 -9.09
N GLN A 152 -8.66 -4.38 -8.65
CA GLN A 152 -8.12 -4.85 -7.38
C GLN A 152 -7.04 -5.93 -7.61
N ASN A 153 -6.18 -6.15 -6.63
CA ASN A 153 -5.18 -7.21 -6.69
C ASN A 153 -5.78 -8.62 -6.82
N ILE A 154 -6.99 -8.84 -6.30
CA ILE A 154 -7.73 -10.12 -6.47
C ILE A 154 -8.11 -10.40 -7.93
N ASP A 155 -8.07 -9.40 -8.81
CA ASP A 155 -8.42 -9.52 -10.23
C ASP A 155 -7.25 -10.07 -11.09
N TYR A 156 -6.03 -10.06 -10.56
CA TYR A 156 -4.85 -10.51 -11.32
C TYR A 156 -4.93 -11.99 -11.66
N GLY A 157 -5.29 -12.83 -10.70
CA GLY A 157 -5.46 -14.27 -10.91
C GLY A 157 -6.48 -14.59 -12.00
N PRO A 158 -7.74 -14.12 -11.91
CA PRO A 158 -8.73 -14.26 -12.96
C PRO A 158 -8.27 -13.76 -14.33
N THR A 159 -7.56 -12.63 -14.38
CA THR A 159 -7.07 -12.06 -15.65
C THR A 159 -5.99 -12.92 -16.30
N ILE A 160 -5.08 -13.48 -15.50
CA ILE A 160 -4.03 -14.39 -16.00
C ILE A 160 -4.64 -15.68 -16.54
N LEU A 161 -5.61 -16.26 -15.82
CA LEU A 161 -6.31 -17.47 -16.26
C LEU A 161 -7.08 -17.22 -17.56
N ASP A 162 -7.82 -16.12 -17.63
CA ASP A 162 -8.59 -15.71 -18.81
C ASP A 162 -7.67 -15.52 -20.01
N LEU A 163 -6.54 -14.83 -19.85
CA LEU A 163 -5.54 -14.66 -20.89
C LEU A 163 -4.96 -16.00 -21.38
N ALA A 164 -4.79 -16.95 -20.47
CA ALA A 164 -4.31 -18.29 -20.77
C ALA A 164 -5.38 -19.21 -21.40
N GLY A 165 -6.61 -18.75 -21.55
CA GLY A 165 -7.75 -19.55 -22.02
C GLY A 165 -8.21 -20.60 -21.02
N VAL A 166 -7.89 -20.44 -19.74
CA VAL A 166 -8.27 -21.34 -18.65
C VAL A 166 -9.52 -20.79 -17.97
N LYS A 167 -10.49 -21.65 -17.73
CA LYS A 167 -11.72 -21.26 -17.03
C LYS A 167 -11.40 -20.75 -15.63
N VAL A 168 -11.84 -19.54 -15.33
CA VAL A 168 -11.74 -18.95 -13.98
C VAL A 168 -12.61 -19.74 -13.00
N PRO A 169 -12.07 -20.25 -11.88
CA PRO A 169 -12.85 -20.93 -10.84
C PRO A 169 -13.93 -20.00 -10.25
N SER A 170 -15.08 -20.56 -9.92
CA SER A 170 -16.23 -19.77 -9.44
C SER A 170 -16.11 -19.28 -7.98
N ASP A 171 -15.14 -19.78 -7.25
CA ASP A 171 -14.79 -19.39 -5.88
C ASP A 171 -13.77 -18.24 -5.82
N MET A 172 -13.28 -17.77 -6.97
CA MET A 172 -12.46 -16.55 -7.04
C MET A 172 -13.35 -15.30 -6.94
N HIS A 173 -13.05 -14.41 -6.00
CA HIS A 173 -13.80 -13.16 -5.82
C HIS A 173 -13.45 -12.09 -6.84
N GLY A 174 -12.27 -12.19 -7.46
CA GLY A 174 -11.81 -11.23 -8.47
C GLY A 174 -12.51 -11.42 -9.81
N VAL A 175 -12.41 -10.41 -10.66
CA VAL A 175 -12.97 -10.36 -12.01
C VAL A 175 -11.85 -10.10 -13.02
N SER A 176 -11.83 -10.84 -14.14
CA SER A 176 -10.86 -10.57 -15.20
C SER A 176 -11.03 -9.17 -15.78
N PHE A 177 -9.96 -8.38 -15.78
CA PHE A 177 -9.91 -7.10 -16.47
C PHE A 177 -9.26 -7.19 -17.88
N LEU A 178 -9.11 -8.40 -18.41
CA LEU A 178 -8.62 -8.61 -19.77
C LEU A 178 -9.43 -7.87 -20.84
N PRO A 179 -10.77 -7.79 -20.77
CA PRO A 179 -11.56 -6.98 -21.71
C PRO A 179 -11.16 -5.50 -21.68
N LEU A 180 -10.92 -4.92 -20.50
CA LEU A 180 -10.46 -3.53 -20.38
C LEU A 180 -9.11 -3.32 -21.04
N LEU A 181 -8.15 -4.26 -20.85
CA LEU A 181 -6.84 -4.22 -21.51
C LEU A 181 -6.95 -4.31 -23.04
N LYS A 182 -7.97 -4.95 -23.56
CA LYS A 182 -8.29 -5.00 -25.00
C LYS A 182 -9.02 -3.74 -25.49
N GLY A 183 -9.38 -2.84 -24.57
CA GLY A 183 -10.14 -1.62 -24.85
C GLY A 183 -11.61 -1.86 -25.14
N GLU A 184 -12.15 -2.94 -24.63
CA GLU A 184 -13.58 -3.24 -24.68
C GLU A 184 -14.31 -2.44 -23.60
N LYS A 185 -15.57 -2.04 -23.91
CA LYS A 185 -16.44 -1.40 -22.92
C LYS A 185 -17.15 -2.47 -22.10
N VAL A 186 -16.98 -2.42 -20.78
CA VAL A 186 -17.66 -3.31 -19.84
C VAL A 186 -18.68 -2.49 -19.06
N SER A 187 -19.98 -2.61 -19.40
CA SER A 187 -21.04 -1.78 -18.81
C SER A 187 -21.26 -1.99 -17.32
N ASP A 188 -21.02 -3.22 -16.85
CA ASP A 188 -21.31 -3.65 -15.48
C ASP A 188 -20.05 -3.72 -14.61
N TRP A 189 -19.02 -2.93 -14.96
CA TRP A 189 -17.81 -2.89 -14.15
C TRP A 189 -18.10 -2.30 -12.77
N ARG A 190 -17.36 -2.79 -11.77
CA ARG A 190 -17.55 -2.35 -10.38
C ARG A 190 -17.36 -0.85 -10.21
N LYS A 191 -18.16 -0.27 -9.29
CA LYS A 191 -18.11 1.16 -8.92
C LYS A 191 -17.66 1.38 -7.48
N SER A 192 -17.30 0.31 -6.80
CA SER A 192 -16.87 0.35 -5.39
C SER A 192 -15.90 -0.79 -5.09
N LEU A 193 -15.04 -0.55 -4.13
CA LEU A 193 -14.07 -1.51 -3.61
C LEU A 193 -14.35 -1.76 -2.14
N TYR A 194 -14.15 -3.00 -1.70
CA TYR A 194 -14.21 -3.41 -0.31
C TYR A 194 -12.80 -3.60 0.26
N TYR A 195 -12.61 -3.21 1.50
CA TYR A 195 -11.39 -3.46 2.27
C TYR A 195 -11.74 -3.94 3.67
N HIS A 196 -10.95 -4.88 4.20
CA HIS A 196 -11.03 -5.31 5.59
C HIS A 196 -9.65 -5.63 6.14
N PHE A 197 -9.30 -5.02 7.27
CA PHE A 197 -8.10 -5.30 8.06
C PHE A 197 -8.49 -5.98 9.37
N TYR A 198 -8.05 -7.24 9.56
CA TYR A 198 -8.45 -8.10 10.67
C TYR A 198 -7.46 -8.14 11.82
N GLU A 199 -6.18 -7.84 11.55
CA GLU A 199 -5.06 -8.08 12.43
C GLU A 199 -5.02 -7.10 13.61
N TYR A 200 -5.64 -7.48 14.73
CA TYR A 200 -5.53 -6.78 16.00
C TYR A 200 -6.15 -7.61 17.14
N PRO A 201 -5.50 -7.68 18.34
CA PRO A 201 -4.15 -7.21 18.63
C PRO A 201 -3.08 -8.10 17.99
N ALA A 202 -2.02 -7.47 17.49
CA ALA A 202 -0.90 -8.16 16.84
C ALA A 202 0.37 -7.30 16.96
N GLU A 203 1.41 -7.65 16.20
CA GLU A 203 2.69 -6.92 16.16
C GLU A 203 2.50 -5.42 15.83
N HIS A 204 1.50 -5.10 15.03
CA HIS A 204 1.19 -3.74 14.63
C HIS A 204 -0.02 -3.20 15.42
N ALA A 205 0.07 -1.95 15.86
CA ALA A 205 -0.98 -1.31 16.66
C ALA A 205 -2.15 -0.75 15.81
N VAL A 206 -2.27 -1.15 14.53
CA VAL A 206 -3.35 -0.75 13.66
C VAL A 206 -4.65 -1.45 14.08
N ARG A 207 -5.68 -0.65 14.34
CA ARG A 207 -6.99 -1.15 14.76
C ARG A 207 -7.73 -1.82 13.62
N ARG A 208 -8.55 -2.84 13.95
CA ARG A 208 -9.42 -3.49 12.98
C ARG A 208 -10.35 -2.47 12.35
N HIS A 209 -10.44 -2.52 11.04
CA HIS A 209 -11.34 -1.66 10.31
C HIS A 209 -11.73 -2.27 8.97
N TYR A 210 -12.86 -1.87 8.47
CA TYR A 210 -13.31 -2.18 7.13
C TYR A 210 -13.89 -0.92 6.48
N GLY A 211 -14.07 -0.97 5.17
CA GLY A 211 -14.62 0.18 4.48
C GLY A 211 -14.99 -0.09 3.05
N VAL A 212 -15.60 0.92 2.45
CA VAL A 212 -15.95 1.00 1.04
C VAL A 212 -15.32 2.25 0.41
N ARG A 213 -14.75 2.07 -0.78
CA ARG A 213 -14.23 3.16 -1.60
C ARG A 213 -14.99 3.17 -2.93
N THR A 214 -15.56 4.32 -3.28
CA THR A 214 -16.16 4.62 -4.59
C THR A 214 -15.24 5.55 -5.37
N ASP A 215 -15.60 5.98 -6.58
CA ASP A 215 -14.78 6.93 -7.35
C ASP A 215 -14.49 8.24 -6.61
N ARG A 216 -15.40 8.67 -5.75
CA ARG A 216 -15.30 9.94 -5.04
C ARG A 216 -15.20 9.81 -3.54
N TYR A 217 -15.85 8.83 -2.94
CA TYR A 217 -16.01 8.78 -1.49
C TYR A 217 -15.35 7.54 -0.90
N LYS A 218 -14.87 7.67 0.32
CA LYS A 218 -14.40 6.57 1.14
C LYS A 218 -15.06 6.62 2.51
N LEU A 219 -15.69 5.51 2.90
CA LEU A 219 -16.26 5.33 4.24
C LEU A 219 -15.53 4.19 4.93
N MET A 220 -15.02 4.43 6.13
CA MET A 220 -14.32 3.45 6.97
C MET A 220 -14.98 3.33 8.34
N HIS A 221 -14.94 2.13 8.91
CA HIS A 221 -15.38 1.84 10.26
C HIS A 221 -14.30 1.12 11.05
N PHE A 222 -13.77 1.76 12.06
CA PHE A 222 -12.93 1.15 13.08
C PHE A 222 -13.84 0.53 14.13
N TYR A 223 -13.93 -0.79 14.15
CA TYR A 223 -14.92 -1.52 14.92
C TYR A 223 -14.33 -2.17 16.17
N ASN A 224 -15.20 -2.69 17.05
CA ASN A 224 -14.92 -3.27 18.35
C ASN A 224 -14.53 -2.23 19.41
N ASP A 225 -13.23 -2.01 19.60
CA ASP A 225 -12.68 -1.25 20.73
C ASP A 225 -12.69 0.28 20.54
N ILE A 226 -12.77 0.76 19.32
CA ILE A 226 -12.80 2.21 19.03
C ILE A 226 -14.22 2.67 18.67
N ASP A 227 -14.92 1.92 17.82
CA ASP A 227 -16.24 2.27 17.24
C ASP A 227 -16.27 3.69 16.64
N CYS A 228 -15.43 3.93 15.65
CA CYS A 228 -15.29 5.22 15.00
C CYS A 228 -15.51 5.10 13.50
N TRP A 229 -16.32 6.00 12.95
CA TRP A 229 -16.55 6.13 11.52
C TRP A 229 -15.80 7.31 10.94
N GLU A 230 -15.26 7.11 9.75
CA GLU A 230 -14.62 8.15 8.95
C GLU A 230 -15.19 8.17 7.54
N LEU A 231 -15.47 9.37 7.03
CA LEU A 231 -15.98 9.62 5.69
C LEU A 231 -15.15 10.71 5.02
N TYR A 232 -14.65 10.44 3.82
CA TYR A 232 -13.83 11.38 3.06
C TYR A 232 -14.39 11.59 1.65
N ASP A 233 -14.33 12.83 1.18
CA ASP A 233 -14.56 13.22 -0.21
C ASP A 233 -13.20 13.32 -0.92
N LEU A 234 -12.81 12.28 -1.64
CA LEU A 234 -11.49 12.16 -2.28
C LEU A 234 -11.28 13.16 -3.43
N GLN A 235 -12.34 13.81 -3.90
CA GLN A 235 -12.24 14.87 -4.90
C GLN A 235 -11.82 16.19 -4.26
N GLU A 236 -12.38 16.52 -3.10
CA GLU A 236 -12.12 17.77 -2.36
C GLU A 236 -10.94 17.61 -1.39
N ASP A 237 -10.74 16.41 -0.85
CA ASP A 237 -9.71 16.10 0.16
C ASP A 237 -8.95 14.83 -0.22
N ARG A 238 -8.04 14.95 -1.17
CA ARG A 238 -7.21 13.83 -1.66
C ARG A 238 -6.29 13.23 -0.59
N MET A 239 -5.97 14.01 0.44
CA MET A 239 -5.08 13.61 1.52
C MET A 239 -5.83 13.04 2.72
N GLU A 240 -7.16 12.94 2.64
CA GLU A 240 -8.01 12.36 3.69
C GLU A 240 -7.74 12.96 5.10
N MET A 241 -7.60 14.29 5.15
CA MET A 241 -7.29 15.03 6.37
C MET A 241 -8.54 15.56 7.10
N HIS A 242 -9.71 15.54 6.45
CA HIS A 242 -10.94 16.13 6.94
C HIS A 242 -12.07 15.10 6.97
N ASN A 243 -12.23 14.44 8.11
CA ASN A 243 -13.36 13.52 8.30
C ASN A 243 -14.69 14.31 8.31
N ILE A 244 -15.55 14.01 7.34
CA ILE A 244 -16.89 14.63 7.22
C ILE A 244 -18.03 13.74 7.75
N TYR A 245 -17.73 12.60 8.35
CA TYR A 245 -18.76 11.72 8.92
C TYR A 245 -19.54 12.45 10.02
N GLY A 246 -20.88 12.37 9.93
CA GLY A 246 -21.77 12.99 10.89
C GLY A 246 -21.89 14.53 10.77
N GLN A 247 -21.27 15.14 9.77
CA GLN A 247 -21.48 16.56 9.49
C GLN A 247 -22.86 16.79 8.85
N PRO A 248 -23.51 17.95 9.12
CA PRO A 248 -24.78 18.29 8.50
C PRO A 248 -24.74 18.20 6.97
N GLY A 249 -25.72 17.50 6.38
CA GLY A 249 -25.81 17.29 4.93
C GLY A 249 -25.13 16.02 4.40
N THR A 250 -24.45 15.25 5.27
CA THR A 250 -23.81 13.97 4.88
C THR A 250 -24.69 12.74 5.16
N GLU A 251 -25.85 12.90 5.77
CA GLU A 251 -26.70 11.80 6.27
C GLU A 251 -27.12 10.85 5.15
N LYS A 252 -27.58 11.40 4.01
CA LYS A 252 -27.99 10.60 2.86
C LYS A 252 -26.80 9.85 2.25
N LEU A 253 -25.70 10.55 2.04
CA LEU A 253 -24.47 9.96 1.51
C LEU A 253 -23.94 8.83 2.42
N THR A 254 -23.90 9.08 3.72
CA THR A 254 -23.49 8.09 4.72
C THR A 254 -24.35 6.83 4.65
N LYS A 255 -25.68 7.01 4.53
CA LYS A 255 -26.59 5.87 4.37
C LYS A 255 -26.30 5.09 3.10
N GLU A 256 -26.17 5.76 1.95
CA GLU A 256 -25.89 5.12 0.66
C GLU A 256 -24.58 4.31 0.70
N LEU A 257 -23.54 4.87 1.31
CA LEU A 257 -22.26 4.17 1.45
C LEU A 257 -22.30 3.01 2.45
N LYS A 258 -23.09 3.11 3.52
CA LYS A 258 -23.32 1.98 4.43
C LYS A 258 -24.11 0.85 3.76
N ASP A 259 -25.10 1.17 2.97
CA ASP A 259 -25.87 0.19 2.20
C ASP A 259 -24.96 -0.52 1.18
N GLU A 260 -24.09 0.22 0.49
CA GLU A 260 -23.12 -0.36 -0.44
C GLU A 260 -22.05 -1.21 0.28
N LEU A 261 -21.55 -0.75 1.42
CA LEU A 261 -20.63 -1.50 2.26
C LEU A 261 -21.22 -2.85 2.68
N LEU A 262 -22.48 -2.86 3.14
CA LEU A 262 -23.18 -4.10 3.49
C LEU A 262 -23.35 -5.01 2.27
N ARG A 263 -23.70 -4.46 1.11
CA ARG A 263 -23.80 -5.23 -0.15
C ARG A 263 -22.48 -5.94 -0.46
N LEU A 264 -21.34 -5.23 -0.32
CA LEU A 264 -20.01 -5.79 -0.57
C LEU A 264 -19.62 -6.86 0.48
N GLN A 265 -19.94 -6.65 1.75
CA GLN A 265 -19.72 -7.63 2.80
C GLN A 265 -20.49 -8.93 2.53
N VAL A 266 -21.70 -8.83 2.00
CA VAL A 266 -22.48 -10.00 1.56
C VAL A 266 -21.85 -10.64 0.33
N GLN A 267 -21.44 -9.85 -0.66
CA GLN A 267 -20.82 -10.32 -1.90
C GLN A 267 -19.55 -11.13 -1.63
N TYR A 268 -18.73 -10.68 -0.68
CA TYR A 268 -17.43 -11.29 -0.35
C TYR A 268 -17.50 -12.26 0.83
N ASP A 269 -18.71 -12.60 1.29
CA ASP A 269 -18.95 -13.52 2.40
C ASP A 269 -18.20 -13.16 3.69
N ASP A 270 -18.09 -11.86 3.98
CA ASP A 270 -17.37 -11.39 5.15
C ASP A 270 -18.11 -11.78 6.44
N PRO A 271 -17.46 -12.46 7.40
CA PRO A 271 -18.11 -12.93 8.61
C PRO A 271 -18.62 -11.81 9.51
N ILE A 272 -18.06 -10.59 9.41
CA ILE A 272 -18.46 -9.46 10.25
C ILE A 272 -19.84 -8.90 9.92
N ARG A 273 -20.37 -9.19 8.74
CA ARG A 273 -21.72 -8.77 8.30
C ARG A 273 -22.85 -9.10 9.28
N ASN A 274 -22.60 -10.07 10.17
CA ASN A 274 -23.58 -10.54 11.14
C ASN A 274 -23.42 -9.91 12.53
N ILE A 275 -22.35 -9.14 12.76
CA ILE A 275 -22.01 -8.59 14.08
C ILE A 275 -22.69 -7.22 14.29
N TYR A 276 -22.96 -6.47 13.23
CA TYR A 276 -23.53 -5.12 13.26
C TYR A 276 -24.86 -5.08 12.50
N LYS A 277 -25.78 -5.99 12.83
CA LYS A 277 -27.19 -5.86 12.43
C LYS A 277 -27.88 -5.03 13.52
N ASP A 278 -27.96 -3.73 13.29
CA ASP A 278 -28.93 -2.86 13.96
C ASP A 278 -30.24 -2.84 13.19
#